data_29ee919d19d3b94c6931f7d21a2b080f
#
_entry.id   29ee919d19d3b94c6931f7d21a2b080f
#
_cell.length_a   1.000
_cell.length_b   1.000
_cell.length_c   1.000
_cell.angle_alpha   90.00
_cell.angle_beta   90.00
_cell.angle_gamma   90.00
#
_symmetry.space_group_name_H-M   'P 1'
#
loop_
_entity.id
_entity.type
_entity.pdbx_description
1 polymer ?
#
loop_
_entity_poly.entity_id
_entity_poly.type
_entity_poly.pdbx_seq_one_letter_code
_entity_poly.pdbx_strand_id
1 'polypeptide(L)'
;MNYAMEIRRLVGSRRVFVPGVRAIIVNSNGEILLQYRLDNARWGLPGGSVELDETALEALRREVREETSLEVIEAEPMGLYCGPDQKFSYPNGDEVQCFAIAFIVRNWRGSPHADGQEGAAVRFFSGSELPDNVVPLHMQTLTDYFRYDGSFIL
;
A
#
# COMPACT_ATOMS: atom_id res chain seq x y z
N MET A 1 -15.29 -12.15 -3.47
CA MET A 1 -15.36 -10.81 -4.11
C MET A 1 -15.24 -9.76 -3.02
N ASN A 2 -14.37 -8.81 -3.19
CA ASN A 2 -14.19 -7.76 -2.19
C ASN A 2 -15.18 -6.60 -2.41
N TYR A 3 -15.33 -5.76 -1.38
CA TYR A 3 -16.25 -4.63 -1.38
C TYR A 3 -16.03 -3.66 -2.55
N ALA A 4 -14.78 -3.34 -2.88
CA ALA A 4 -14.48 -2.44 -3.98
C ALA A 4 -15.00 -2.97 -5.33
N MET A 5 -14.91 -4.28 -5.56
CA MET A 5 -15.44 -4.91 -6.76
C MET A 5 -16.98 -4.92 -6.77
N GLU A 6 -17.61 -5.08 -5.62
CA GLU A 6 -19.08 -5.01 -5.52
C GLU A 6 -19.58 -3.62 -5.89
N ILE A 7 -18.98 -2.57 -5.33
CA ILE A 7 -19.32 -1.19 -5.68
C ILE A 7 -19.07 -0.92 -7.17
N ARG A 8 -17.95 -1.40 -7.70
CA ARG A 8 -17.61 -1.23 -9.13
C ARG A 8 -18.71 -1.79 -10.05
N ARG A 9 -19.27 -2.95 -9.71
CA ARG A 9 -20.39 -3.54 -10.48
C ARG A 9 -21.62 -2.65 -10.51
N LEU A 10 -21.88 -1.92 -9.41
CA LEU A 10 -23.06 -1.07 -9.31
C LEU A 10 -22.88 0.29 -10.02
N VAL A 11 -21.68 0.85 -10.00
CA VAL A 11 -21.44 2.23 -10.48
C VAL A 11 -20.75 2.28 -11.87
N GLY A 12 -20.33 1.15 -12.40
CA GLY A 12 -19.60 1.12 -13.68
C GLY A 12 -18.19 1.75 -13.53
N SER A 13 -17.74 2.51 -14.53
CA SER A 13 -16.40 3.11 -14.57
C SER A 13 -16.27 4.45 -13.82
N ARG A 14 -17.33 4.91 -13.19
CA ARG A 14 -17.31 6.18 -12.45
C ARG A 14 -16.25 6.18 -11.36
N ARG A 15 -15.69 7.36 -11.10
CA ARG A 15 -14.74 7.51 -9.99
C ARG A 15 -15.41 7.21 -8.66
N VAL A 16 -14.76 6.34 -7.88
CA VAL A 16 -15.19 5.96 -6.54
C VAL A 16 -14.03 6.12 -5.57
N PHE A 17 -14.33 6.44 -4.31
CA PHE A 17 -13.35 6.31 -3.25
C PHE A 17 -13.12 4.84 -2.93
N VAL A 18 -11.85 4.47 -2.77
CA VAL A 18 -11.47 3.15 -2.28
C VAL A 18 -10.72 3.34 -0.96
N PRO A 19 -11.33 2.97 0.17
CA PRO A 19 -10.63 2.95 1.44
C PRO A 19 -9.48 1.94 1.38
N GLY A 20 -8.32 2.34 1.84
CA GLY A 20 -7.15 1.48 1.75
C GLY A 20 -6.10 1.74 2.80
N VAL A 21 -5.10 0.87 2.81
CA VAL A 21 -3.94 0.94 3.69
C VAL A 21 -2.66 0.74 2.88
N ARG A 22 -1.58 1.39 3.34
CA ARG A 22 -0.22 1.24 2.78
C ARG A 22 0.74 0.95 3.91
N ALA A 23 1.62 -0.02 3.71
CA ALA A 23 2.60 -0.44 4.71
C ALA A 23 4.00 0.00 4.32
N ILE A 24 4.64 0.82 5.14
CA ILE A 24 6.06 1.13 5.05
C ILE A 24 6.77 0.21 6.02
N ILE A 25 7.22 -0.94 5.53
CA ILE A 25 7.85 -1.99 6.34
C ILE A 25 9.35 -1.75 6.31
N VAL A 26 9.92 -1.51 7.50
CA VAL A 26 11.31 -1.10 7.67
C VAL A 26 12.07 -2.19 8.42
N ASN A 27 13.23 -2.60 7.88
CA ASN A 27 14.12 -3.56 8.55
C ASN A 27 15.13 -2.86 9.45
N SER A 28 16.00 -3.64 10.11
CA SER A 28 17.03 -3.12 11.01
C SER A 28 18.08 -2.24 10.34
N ASN A 29 18.23 -2.34 9.02
CA ASN A 29 19.13 -1.50 8.23
C ASN A 29 18.46 -0.18 7.74
N GLY A 30 17.20 0.04 8.10
CA GLY A 30 16.43 1.18 7.61
C GLY A 30 15.95 1.06 6.17
N GLU A 31 16.06 -0.13 5.60
CA GLU A 31 15.57 -0.41 4.24
C GLU A 31 14.07 -0.66 4.24
N ILE A 32 13.42 -0.36 3.12
CA ILE A 32 11.96 -0.42 2.97
C ILE A 32 11.60 -1.55 2.02
N LEU A 33 10.60 -2.35 2.42
CA LEU A 33 10.08 -3.44 1.61
C LEU A 33 9.16 -2.91 0.52
N LEU A 34 9.47 -3.25 -0.73
CA LEU A 34 8.60 -3.01 -1.87
C LEU A 34 8.20 -4.33 -2.52
N GLN A 35 7.03 -4.33 -3.12
CA GLN A 35 6.46 -5.42 -3.89
C GLN A 35 6.49 -5.06 -5.37
N TYR A 36 6.98 -5.96 -6.23
CA TYR A 36 6.85 -5.81 -7.67
C TYR A 36 5.48 -6.31 -8.11
N ARG A 37 4.63 -5.40 -8.57
CA ARG A 37 3.24 -5.67 -8.90
C ARG A 37 3.10 -6.25 -10.30
N LEU A 38 2.29 -7.31 -10.43
CA LEU A 38 2.00 -7.94 -11.73
C LEU A 38 0.99 -7.14 -12.55
N ASP A 39 0.12 -6.36 -11.92
CA ASP A 39 -0.95 -5.61 -12.60
C ASP A 39 -0.43 -4.42 -13.41
N ASN A 40 0.65 -3.76 -12.97
CA ASN A 40 1.19 -2.57 -13.62
C ASN A 40 2.70 -2.61 -13.90
N ALA A 41 3.37 -3.72 -13.59
CA ALA A 41 4.82 -3.90 -13.74
C ALA A 41 5.64 -2.81 -13.02
N ARG A 42 5.19 -2.40 -11.82
CA ARG A 42 5.83 -1.39 -10.98
C ARG A 42 6.07 -1.90 -9.58
N TRP A 43 7.05 -1.30 -8.93
CA TRP A 43 7.25 -1.49 -7.49
C TRP A 43 6.28 -0.63 -6.70
N GLY A 44 5.76 -1.15 -5.61
CA GLY A 44 4.84 -0.43 -4.74
C GLY A 44 4.93 -0.88 -3.29
N LEU A 45 4.35 -0.10 -2.41
CA LEU A 45 4.18 -0.46 -1.00
C LEU A 45 3.17 -1.61 -0.88
N PRO A 46 3.40 -2.59 -0.02
CA PRO A 46 2.36 -3.55 0.34
C PRO A 46 1.13 -2.83 0.89
N GLY A 47 -0.04 -3.33 0.59
CA GLY A 47 -1.29 -2.75 1.03
C GLY A 47 -2.45 -3.12 0.11
N GLY A 48 -3.61 -2.58 0.42
CA GLY A 48 -4.81 -2.85 -0.35
C GLY A 48 -6.05 -2.26 0.28
N SER A 49 -7.21 -2.73 -0.16
CA SER A 49 -8.50 -2.20 0.28
C SER A 49 -8.85 -2.64 1.70
N VAL A 50 -9.52 -1.75 2.41
CA VAL A 50 -10.20 -2.09 3.67
C VAL A 50 -11.56 -2.71 3.31
N GLU A 51 -11.87 -3.85 3.88
CA GLU A 51 -13.14 -4.54 3.67
C GLU A 51 -14.20 -4.08 4.68
N LEU A 52 -15.47 -4.39 4.39
CA LEU A 52 -16.55 -4.13 5.34
C LEU A 52 -16.27 -4.88 6.66
N ASP A 53 -16.64 -4.26 7.77
CA ASP A 53 -16.45 -4.78 9.14
C ASP A 53 -14.97 -4.98 9.55
N GLU A 54 -14.02 -4.43 8.79
CA GLU A 54 -12.59 -4.53 9.04
C GLU A 54 -12.04 -3.17 9.48
N THR A 55 -11.24 -3.15 10.54
CA THR A 55 -10.50 -1.94 10.90
C THR A 55 -9.30 -1.74 9.96
N ALA A 56 -8.78 -0.52 9.89
CA ALA A 56 -7.58 -0.24 9.07
C ALA A 56 -6.37 -1.09 9.49
N LEU A 57 -6.22 -1.35 10.79
CA LEU A 57 -5.12 -2.18 11.30
C LEU A 57 -5.29 -3.67 10.92
N GLU A 58 -6.51 -4.18 10.97
CA GLU A 58 -6.81 -5.53 10.50
C GLU A 58 -6.55 -5.68 9.00
N ALA A 59 -6.99 -4.70 8.20
CA ALA A 59 -6.70 -4.65 6.76
C ALA A 59 -5.20 -4.65 6.50
N LEU A 60 -4.44 -3.83 7.22
CA LEU A 60 -2.98 -3.77 7.10
C LEU A 60 -2.34 -5.14 7.38
N ARG A 61 -2.71 -5.78 8.47
CA ARG A 61 -2.19 -7.10 8.85
C ARG A 61 -2.53 -8.16 7.83
N ARG A 62 -3.75 -8.16 7.32
CA ARG A 62 -4.21 -9.10 6.30
C ARG A 62 -3.45 -8.91 5.00
N GLU A 63 -3.40 -7.69 4.47
CA GLU A 63 -2.73 -7.38 3.20
C GLU A 63 -1.23 -7.67 3.27
N VAL A 64 -0.55 -7.28 4.34
CA VAL A 64 0.88 -7.56 4.51
C VAL A 64 1.14 -9.07 4.55
N ARG A 65 0.32 -9.82 5.27
CA ARG A 65 0.45 -11.27 5.32
C ARG A 65 0.22 -11.93 3.95
N GLU A 66 -0.83 -11.53 3.26
CA GLU A 66 -1.18 -12.08 1.94
C GLU A 66 -0.09 -11.79 0.90
N GLU A 67 0.41 -10.56 0.87
CA GLU A 67 1.33 -10.11 -0.18
C GLU A 67 2.80 -10.42 0.12
N THR A 68 3.20 -10.50 1.39
CA THR A 68 4.62 -10.59 1.79
C THR A 68 4.95 -11.76 2.70
N SER A 69 3.97 -12.47 3.23
CA SER A 69 4.12 -13.52 4.25
C SER A 69 4.63 -13.03 5.61
N LEU A 70 4.73 -11.72 5.81
CA LEU A 70 5.14 -11.13 7.07
C LEU A 70 3.97 -10.96 8.03
N GLU A 71 4.27 -10.98 9.32
CA GLU A 71 3.33 -10.69 10.38
C GLU A 71 3.66 -9.34 11.03
N VAL A 72 2.71 -8.41 10.97
CA VAL A 72 2.83 -7.10 11.61
C VAL A 72 2.58 -7.24 13.10
N ILE A 73 3.56 -6.86 13.92
CA ILE A 73 3.44 -6.83 15.39
C ILE A 73 2.90 -5.48 15.84
N GLU A 74 3.56 -4.39 15.40
CA GLU A 74 3.14 -3.02 15.70
C GLU A 74 3.19 -2.17 14.44
N ALA A 75 2.26 -1.23 14.33
CA ALA A 75 2.20 -0.27 13.24
C ALA A 75 1.87 1.12 13.76
N GLU A 76 2.56 2.13 13.25
CA GLU A 76 2.35 3.54 13.56
C GLU A 76 1.62 4.21 12.40
N PRO A 77 0.43 4.79 12.60
CA PRO A 77 -0.22 5.55 11.54
C PRO A 77 0.60 6.82 11.25
N MET A 78 0.98 6.98 9.99
CA MET A 78 1.82 8.10 9.55
C MET A 78 0.99 9.23 8.93
N GLY A 79 0.02 8.91 8.10
CA GLY A 79 -0.77 9.93 7.40
C GLY A 79 -1.96 9.37 6.65
N LEU A 80 -2.85 10.29 6.23
CA LEU A 80 -4.02 10.03 5.42
C LEU A 80 -3.85 10.65 4.04
N TYR A 81 -4.09 9.86 3.01
CA TYR A 81 -3.90 10.23 1.60
C TYR A 81 -5.22 10.14 0.87
N CYS A 82 -5.81 11.28 0.49
CA CYS A 82 -7.13 11.29 -0.17
C CYS A 82 -7.35 12.43 -1.16
N GLY A 83 -6.35 13.26 -1.43
CA GLY A 83 -6.46 14.44 -2.28
C GLY A 83 -6.61 14.15 -3.77
N PRO A 84 -6.65 15.19 -4.61
CA PRO A 84 -6.84 15.04 -6.06
C PRO A 84 -5.67 14.32 -6.75
N ASP A 85 -4.51 14.29 -6.15
CA ASP A 85 -3.32 13.57 -6.61
C ASP A 85 -3.34 12.08 -6.24
N GLN A 86 -4.35 11.62 -5.47
CA GLN A 86 -4.55 10.23 -5.08
C GLN A 86 -5.50 9.47 -6.00
N LYS A 87 -5.72 9.95 -7.20
CA LYS A 87 -6.57 9.30 -8.20
C LYS A 87 -5.74 8.63 -9.28
N PHE A 88 -6.27 7.54 -9.81
CA PHE A 88 -5.70 6.86 -10.96
C PHE A 88 -6.80 6.18 -11.78
N SER A 89 -6.45 5.84 -13.03
CA SER A 89 -7.34 5.11 -13.94
C SER A 89 -6.71 3.79 -14.31
N TYR A 90 -7.52 2.74 -14.32
CA TYR A 90 -7.13 1.44 -14.86
C TYR A 90 -7.18 1.45 -16.40
N PRO A 91 -6.47 0.54 -17.08
CA PRO A 91 -6.50 0.47 -18.54
C PRO A 91 -7.90 0.28 -19.13
N ASN A 92 -8.83 -0.33 -18.39
CA ASN A 92 -10.22 -0.51 -18.82
C ASN A 92 -11.10 0.74 -18.67
N GLY A 93 -10.54 1.86 -18.19
CA GLY A 93 -11.25 3.12 -17.99
C GLY A 93 -11.88 3.31 -16.61
N ASP A 94 -11.76 2.35 -15.71
CA ASP A 94 -12.23 2.49 -14.33
C ASP A 94 -11.42 3.54 -13.58
N GLU A 95 -12.10 4.45 -12.90
CA GLU A 95 -11.46 5.50 -12.13
C GLU A 95 -11.58 5.25 -10.62
N VAL A 96 -10.47 5.50 -9.91
CA VAL A 96 -10.36 5.33 -8.46
C VAL A 96 -9.72 6.58 -7.86
N GLN A 97 -10.21 6.97 -6.70
CA GLN A 97 -9.54 7.92 -5.81
C GLN A 97 -9.31 7.22 -4.47
N CYS A 98 -8.05 7.18 -4.03
CA CYS A 98 -7.70 6.54 -2.77
C CYS A 98 -8.13 7.38 -1.59
N PHE A 99 -8.56 6.73 -0.53
CA PHE A 99 -8.72 7.26 0.81
C PHE A 99 -7.93 6.30 1.72
N ALA A 100 -6.63 6.51 1.83
CA ALA A 100 -5.72 5.51 2.34
C ALA A 100 -4.92 6.01 3.54
N ILE A 101 -4.77 5.16 4.55
CA ILE A 101 -3.87 5.40 5.68
C ILE A 101 -2.55 4.68 5.41
N ALA A 102 -1.45 5.40 5.51
CA ALA A 102 -0.11 4.83 5.49
C ALA A 102 0.35 4.56 6.93
N PHE A 103 0.91 3.38 7.13
CA PHE A 103 1.47 2.95 8.41
C PHE A 103 2.96 2.68 8.28
N ILE A 104 3.73 3.06 9.30
CA ILE A 104 5.12 2.65 9.45
C ILE A 104 5.15 1.38 10.29
N VAL A 105 5.77 0.32 9.77
CA VAL A 105 5.86 -0.99 10.41
C VAL A 105 7.33 -1.30 10.67
N ARG A 106 7.77 -1.08 11.92
CA ARG A 106 9.15 -1.38 12.37
C ARG A 106 9.24 -2.68 13.14
N ASN A 107 8.13 -3.15 13.68
CA ASN A 107 8.06 -4.39 14.46
C ASN A 107 7.20 -5.42 13.72
N TRP A 108 7.88 -6.39 13.15
CA TRP A 108 7.28 -7.46 12.34
C TRP A 108 8.15 -8.71 12.45
N ARG A 109 7.62 -9.84 12.03
CA ARG A 109 8.36 -11.10 12.01
C ARG A 109 8.04 -11.92 10.77
N GLY A 110 8.88 -12.92 10.48
CA GLY A 110 8.78 -13.77 9.31
C GLY A 110 9.85 -13.47 8.28
N SER A 111 9.81 -14.19 7.17
CA SER A 111 10.66 -13.96 6.00
C SER A 111 9.81 -13.51 4.83
N PRO A 112 10.19 -12.42 4.13
CA PRO A 112 9.38 -11.91 3.05
C PRO A 112 9.39 -12.86 1.84
N HIS A 113 8.18 -13.16 1.34
CA HIS A 113 7.95 -13.95 0.13
C HIS A 113 6.80 -13.33 -0.65
N ALA A 114 6.95 -13.23 -1.97
CA ALA A 114 5.85 -12.81 -2.85
C ALA A 114 4.77 -13.90 -2.92
N ASP A 115 3.52 -13.48 -3.10
CA ASP A 115 2.38 -14.41 -3.23
C ASP A 115 2.31 -15.09 -4.61
N GLY A 116 2.98 -14.53 -5.63
CA GLY A 116 2.97 -15.03 -6.99
C GLY A 116 1.67 -14.74 -7.77
N GLN A 117 0.70 -14.06 -7.14
CA GLN A 117 -0.59 -13.71 -7.73
C GLN A 117 -0.70 -12.20 -8.00
N GLU A 118 -0.58 -11.38 -6.98
CA GLU A 118 -0.57 -9.91 -7.09
C GLU A 118 0.84 -9.36 -7.25
N GLY A 119 1.84 -9.99 -6.63
CA GLY A 119 3.23 -9.63 -6.69
C GLY A 119 4.13 -10.76 -7.16
N ALA A 120 5.10 -10.42 -8.01
CA ALA A 120 6.12 -11.35 -8.51
C ALA A 120 7.33 -11.44 -7.60
N ALA A 121 7.62 -10.37 -6.83
CA ALA A 121 8.77 -10.28 -5.94
C ALA A 121 8.50 -9.30 -4.80
N VAL A 122 9.16 -9.52 -3.68
CA VAL A 122 9.29 -8.56 -2.58
C VAL A 122 10.76 -8.40 -2.23
N ARG A 123 11.20 -7.16 -2.03
CA ARG A 123 12.60 -6.86 -1.76
C ARG A 123 12.75 -5.60 -0.93
N PHE A 124 13.74 -5.59 -0.02
CA PHE A 124 14.12 -4.40 0.72
C PHE A 124 15.04 -3.51 -0.14
N PHE A 125 14.79 -2.21 -0.09
CA PHE A 125 15.58 -1.19 -0.77
C PHE A 125 16.05 -0.13 0.21
N SER A 126 17.28 0.31 0.07
CA SER A 126 17.75 1.53 0.70
C SER A 126 16.98 2.74 0.15
N GLY A 127 16.73 3.73 1.00
CA GLY A 127 16.07 4.97 0.55
C GLY A 127 16.83 5.74 -0.52
N SER A 128 18.16 5.55 -0.62
CA SER A 128 19.01 6.13 -1.67
C SER A 128 19.06 5.30 -2.95
N GLU A 129 18.54 4.07 -2.94
CA GLU A 129 18.60 3.12 -4.05
C GLU A 129 17.23 2.56 -4.42
N LEU A 130 16.20 3.38 -4.31
CA LEU A 130 14.85 3.00 -4.73
C LEU A 130 14.82 2.76 -6.25
N PRO A 131 14.01 1.79 -6.74
CA PRO A 131 13.86 1.58 -8.17
C PRO A 131 13.19 2.79 -8.85
N ASP A 132 13.47 3.00 -10.13
CA ASP A 132 12.94 4.14 -10.90
C ASP A 132 11.43 4.02 -11.14
N ASN A 133 10.91 2.80 -11.20
CA ASN A 133 9.52 2.51 -11.56
C ASN A 133 8.63 2.23 -10.35
N VAL A 134 8.72 3.04 -9.31
CA VAL A 134 7.79 2.98 -8.18
C VAL A 134 6.45 3.61 -8.59
N VAL A 135 5.35 3.02 -8.12
CA VAL A 135 3.99 3.59 -8.30
C VAL A 135 3.98 5.04 -7.80
N PRO A 136 3.55 6.02 -8.62
CA PRO A 136 3.65 7.45 -8.26
C PRO A 136 2.99 7.81 -6.92
N LEU A 137 1.80 7.27 -6.63
CA LEU A 137 1.12 7.50 -5.34
C LEU A 137 1.94 6.99 -4.16
N HIS A 138 2.62 5.86 -4.35
CA HIS A 138 3.47 5.27 -3.31
C HIS A 138 4.81 6.02 -3.17
N MET A 139 5.33 6.57 -4.25
CA MET A 139 6.53 7.42 -4.19
C MET A 139 6.27 8.68 -3.36
N GLN A 140 5.08 9.27 -3.49
CA GLN A 140 4.67 10.39 -2.63
C GLN A 140 4.66 10.00 -1.16
N THR A 141 4.07 8.85 -0.84
CA THR A 141 4.05 8.31 0.54
C THR A 141 5.46 8.09 1.08
N LEU A 142 6.37 7.55 0.26
CA LEU A 142 7.78 7.35 0.64
C LEU A 142 8.52 8.66 0.85
N THR A 143 8.29 9.65 -0.01
CA THR A 143 8.86 10.99 0.14
C THR A 143 8.45 11.63 1.47
N ASP A 144 7.18 11.49 1.83
CA ASP A 144 6.67 11.97 3.11
C ASP A 144 7.27 11.19 4.29
N TYR A 145 7.45 9.88 4.14
CA TYR A 145 8.10 9.05 5.16
C TYR A 145 9.53 9.52 5.46
N PHE A 146 10.30 9.87 4.44
CA PHE A 146 11.68 10.36 4.64
C PHE A 146 11.76 11.72 5.34
N ARG A 147 10.66 12.47 5.34
CA ARG A 147 10.53 13.77 6.01
C ARG A 147 9.70 13.70 7.29
N TYR A 148 9.21 12.52 7.64
CA TYR A 148 8.29 12.34 8.76
C TYR A 148 8.98 12.69 10.09
N ASP A 149 8.34 13.56 10.86
CA ASP A 149 8.84 14.06 12.15
C ASP A 149 8.05 13.54 13.36
N GLY A 150 7.10 12.62 13.14
CA GLY A 150 6.20 12.08 14.17
C GLY A 150 4.82 12.72 14.18
N SER A 151 4.60 13.80 13.41
CA SER A 151 3.29 14.45 13.29
C SER A 151 2.48 13.81 12.17
N PHE A 152 1.23 13.41 12.48
CA PHE A 152 0.35 12.79 11.49
C PHE A 152 0.11 13.71 10.30
N ILE A 153 0.24 13.17 9.10
CA ILE A 153 0.16 13.92 7.84
C ILE A 153 -1.30 13.89 7.34
N LEU A 154 -1.84 15.07 7.01
CA LEU A 154 -3.15 15.24 6.38
C LEU A 154 -3.04 16.01 5.08
#